data_4350256038931a81ddf6f6eb1e3233ef
#
_entry.id   4350256038931a81ddf6f6eb1e3233ef
#
_cell.length_a   1.000
_cell.length_b   1.000
_cell.length_c   1.000
_cell.angle_alpha   90.00
_cell.angle_beta   90.00
_cell.angle_gamma   90.00
#
_symmetry.space_group_name_H-M   'P 1'
#
loop_
_entity.id
_entity.type
_entity.pdbx_description
1 polymer ?
#
loop_
_entity_poly.entity_id
_entity_poly.type
_entity_poly.pdbx_seq_one_letter_code
_entity_poly.pdbx_strand_id
1 'polypeptide(L)'
;DPSVADEIWALGLRNPWRFSFDRLTGEQWIGDVGQDREEEIDAVAPGVGGLNFGWRCFEGTRSYNASGCPILSGFVSPVFTYDHSANGGCSVTGGFVYRGAKYPDLYGKYIFTDYCTGRWWTVVRNTNGTYTGTAIANLTDFEYTTLGEDAKGELYVSAASSGRIFRLSYTLPVSTQAPGDVLGCHIS
;
A
#
# COMPACT_ATOMS: atom_id res chain seq x y z
N ASP A 1 17.43 -21.42 -7.47
CA ASP A 1 17.97 -21.59 -8.84
C ASP A 1 19.43 -21.11 -8.83
N PRO A 2 20.41 -22.01 -9.11
CA PRO A 2 21.84 -21.64 -9.05
C PRO A 2 22.28 -20.60 -10.10
N SER A 3 21.39 -20.24 -11.01
CA SER A 3 21.62 -19.19 -12.01
C SER A 3 21.20 -17.79 -11.55
N VAL A 4 20.53 -17.68 -10.43
CA VAL A 4 20.05 -16.42 -9.83
C VAL A 4 20.91 -16.11 -8.61
N ALA A 5 21.37 -14.86 -8.48
CA ALA A 5 22.11 -14.42 -7.30
C ALA A 5 21.26 -14.53 -6.04
N ASP A 6 21.83 -15.04 -4.95
CA ASP A 6 21.12 -15.32 -3.70
C ASP A 6 20.53 -14.06 -3.05
N GLU A 7 21.04 -12.88 -3.42
CA GLU A 7 20.54 -11.58 -2.94
C GLU A 7 19.24 -11.15 -3.61
N ILE A 8 18.83 -11.78 -4.73
CA ILE A 8 17.61 -11.43 -5.45
C ILE A 8 16.43 -12.16 -4.83
N TRP A 9 15.62 -11.44 -4.05
CA TRP A 9 14.42 -11.98 -3.42
C TRP A 9 13.22 -12.06 -4.38
N ALA A 10 13.02 -11.03 -5.20
CA ALA A 10 11.91 -10.90 -6.15
C ALA A 10 12.32 -10.11 -7.39
N LEU A 11 11.54 -10.24 -8.45
CA LEU A 11 11.73 -9.57 -9.73
C LEU A 11 10.47 -8.80 -10.14
N GLY A 12 10.61 -7.91 -11.13
CA GLY A 12 9.46 -7.30 -11.78
C GLY A 12 8.73 -6.24 -10.98
N LEU A 13 9.36 -5.69 -9.95
CA LEU A 13 8.94 -4.43 -9.32
C LEU A 13 9.52 -3.26 -10.15
N ARG A 14 8.77 -2.16 -10.24
CA ARG A 14 9.20 -0.96 -10.95
C ARG A 14 9.99 0.00 -10.04
N ASN A 15 9.35 0.44 -8.97
CA ASN A 15 9.90 1.37 -8.00
C ASN A 15 9.27 1.12 -6.62
N PRO A 16 9.63 0.02 -5.96
CA PRO A 16 9.10 -0.33 -4.64
C PRO A 16 9.56 0.70 -3.62
N TRP A 17 8.80 1.77 -3.48
CA TRP A 17 9.19 2.93 -2.67
C TRP A 17 9.33 2.57 -1.20
N ARG A 18 8.32 1.89 -0.64
CA ARG A 18 8.37 1.35 0.72
C ARG A 18 7.74 -0.03 0.76
N PHE A 19 8.32 -0.86 1.59
CA PHE A 19 7.73 -2.13 1.99
C PHE A 19 7.78 -2.28 3.51
N SER A 20 6.93 -3.12 4.04
CA SER A 20 6.89 -3.46 5.46
C SER A 20 6.55 -4.94 5.64
N PHE A 21 6.85 -5.46 6.82
CA PHE A 21 6.38 -6.78 7.23
C PHE A 21 5.33 -6.60 8.31
N ASP A 22 4.20 -7.30 8.17
CA ASP A 22 3.25 -7.42 9.25
C ASP A 22 3.90 -8.10 10.45
N ARG A 23 4.05 -7.40 11.56
CA ARG A 23 4.74 -7.90 12.77
C ARG A 23 4.11 -9.14 13.39
N LEU A 24 2.83 -9.43 13.08
CA LEU A 24 2.12 -10.60 13.60
C LEU A 24 2.24 -11.80 12.68
N THR A 25 2.07 -11.61 11.36
CA THR A 25 2.00 -12.70 10.40
C THR A 25 3.30 -12.92 9.64
N GLY A 26 4.17 -11.90 9.56
CA GLY A 26 5.36 -11.89 8.71
C GLY A 26 5.06 -11.67 7.22
N GLU A 27 3.79 -11.41 6.85
CA GLU A 27 3.41 -11.09 5.48
C GLU A 27 4.08 -9.80 5.04
N GLN A 28 4.70 -9.81 3.86
CA GLN A 28 5.33 -8.62 3.28
C GLN A 28 4.32 -7.84 2.46
N TRP A 29 4.29 -6.54 2.66
CA TRP A 29 3.47 -5.58 1.92
C TRP A 29 4.36 -4.57 1.24
N ILE A 30 4.12 -4.32 -0.06
CA ILE A 30 4.96 -3.48 -0.91
C ILE A 30 4.08 -2.43 -1.56
N GLY A 31 4.50 -1.17 -1.52
CA GLY A 31 3.93 -0.10 -2.34
C GLY A 31 4.85 0.13 -3.53
N ASP A 32 4.45 -0.31 -4.70
CA ASP A 32 5.22 -0.18 -5.94
C ASP A 32 4.67 0.95 -6.81
N VAL A 33 5.49 1.97 -7.04
CA VAL A 33 5.10 3.15 -7.79
C VAL A 33 5.01 2.84 -9.27
N GLY A 34 3.85 3.05 -9.84
CA GLY A 34 3.57 2.85 -11.26
C GLY A 34 4.27 3.85 -12.17
N GLN A 35 4.09 3.69 -13.48
CA GLN A 35 4.72 4.54 -14.48
C GLN A 35 3.83 5.71 -14.89
N ASP A 36 2.65 5.39 -15.42
CA ASP A 36 1.80 6.36 -16.10
C ASP A 36 0.32 6.30 -15.69
N ARG A 37 -0.15 5.16 -15.15
CA ARG A 37 -1.58 4.88 -15.05
C ARG A 37 -2.06 4.31 -13.72
N GLU A 38 -1.33 3.38 -13.14
CA GLU A 38 -1.75 2.66 -11.93
C GLU A 38 -0.63 2.59 -10.91
N GLU A 39 -0.98 2.87 -9.69
CA GLU A 39 -0.19 2.55 -8.50
C GLU A 39 -0.62 1.20 -7.94
N GLU A 40 0.27 0.45 -7.30
CA GLU A 40 -0.05 -0.88 -6.83
C GLU A 40 0.43 -1.16 -5.41
N ILE A 41 -0.32 -2.03 -4.76
CA ILE A 41 0.04 -2.66 -3.49
C ILE A 41 0.12 -4.17 -3.71
N ASP A 42 1.26 -4.73 -3.33
CA ASP A 42 1.47 -6.18 -3.33
C ASP A 42 1.49 -6.74 -1.92
N ALA A 43 1.05 -7.98 -1.78
CA ALA A 43 1.16 -8.73 -0.53
C ALA A 43 1.72 -10.11 -0.79
N VAL A 44 2.73 -10.49 0.00
CA VAL A 44 3.48 -11.75 -0.16
C VAL A 44 3.47 -12.51 1.15
N ALA A 45 3.11 -13.79 1.07
CA ALA A 45 3.11 -14.66 2.23
C ALA A 45 4.52 -14.79 2.85
N PRO A 46 4.63 -15.02 4.17
CA PRO A 46 5.91 -15.14 4.86
C PRO A 46 6.84 -16.18 4.24
N GLY A 47 8.09 -15.83 4.02
CA GLY A 47 9.11 -16.74 3.51
C GLY A 47 9.00 -17.13 2.03
N VAL A 48 8.05 -16.55 1.28
CA VAL A 48 7.89 -16.78 -0.15
C VAL A 48 8.76 -15.82 -0.94
N GLY A 49 9.75 -16.32 -1.67
CA GLY A 49 10.61 -15.58 -2.58
C GLY A 49 10.54 -16.09 -4.01
N GLY A 50 11.34 -15.52 -4.91
CA GLY A 50 11.40 -15.93 -6.31
C GLY A 50 10.19 -15.49 -7.14
N LEU A 51 9.41 -14.53 -6.65
CA LEU A 51 8.24 -14.00 -7.32
C LEU A 51 8.61 -12.98 -8.40
N ASN A 52 7.74 -12.86 -9.41
CA ASN A 52 7.84 -11.84 -10.45
C ASN A 52 6.55 -11.03 -10.52
N PHE A 53 6.63 -9.74 -10.20
CA PHE A 53 5.49 -8.82 -10.13
C PHE A 53 5.13 -8.20 -11.50
N GLY A 54 5.86 -8.55 -12.56
CA GLY A 54 5.42 -8.31 -13.93
C GLY A 54 5.93 -7.04 -14.58
N TRP A 55 6.55 -6.12 -13.90
CA TRP A 55 7.15 -4.95 -14.53
C TRP A 55 8.28 -5.41 -15.48
N ARG A 56 8.35 -4.90 -16.67
CA ARG A 56 7.60 -3.84 -17.38
C ARG A 56 6.45 -4.38 -18.26
N CYS A 57 6.15 -5.65 -18.23
CA CYS A 57 5.07 -6.24 -19.01
C CYS A 57 3.71 -5.70 -18.58
N PHE A 58 3.57 -5.50 -17.28
CA PHE A 58 2.39 -4.92 -16.65
C PHE A 58 2.74 -3.69 -15.81
N GLU A 59 1.77 -2.79 -15.68
CA GLU A 59 1.67 -1.72 -14.71
C GLU A 59 0.35 -1.91 -13.98
N GLY A 60 0.41 -2.25 -12.69
CA GLY A 60 -0.76 -2.69 -11.96
C GLY A 60 -1.39 -3.92 -12.61
N THR A 61 -2.65 -3.79 -12.98
CA THR A 61 -3.41 -4.84 -13.67
C THR A 61 -3.40 -4.73 -15.19
N ARG A 62 -2.76 -3.69 -15.74
CA ARG A 62 -2.80 -3.36 -17.18
C ARG A 62 -1.52 -3.78 -17.89
N SER A 63 -1.66 -4.25 -19.11
CA SER A 63 -0.50 -4.44 -19.99
C SER A 63 0.16 -3.09 -20.28
N TYR A 64 1.48 -3.00 -20.02
CA TYR A 64 2.26 -1.79 -20.28
C TYR A 64 3.14 -1.96 -21.52
N ASN A 65 4.16 -2.81 -21.46
CA ASN A 65 5.04 -3.07 -22.59
C ASN A 65 5.32 -4.57 -22.70
N ALA A 66 4.55 -5.22 -23.54
CA ALA A 66 4.61 -6.67 -23.75
C ALA A 66 5.80 -7.14 -24.62
N SER A 67 6.60 -6.22 -25.21
CA SER A 67 7.73 -6.58 -26.06
C SER A 67 8.82 -7.32 -25.26
N GLY A 68 9.11 -8.55 -25.67
CA GLY A 68 10.10 -9.40 -24.99
C GLY A 68 9.65 -9.98 -23.66
N CYS A 69 8.37 -9.84 -23.32
CA CYS A 69 7.81 -10.49 -22.15
C CYS A 69 7.70 -12.01 -22.35
N PRO A 70 8.01 -12.82 -21.33
CA PRO A 70 7.71 -14.24 -21.38
C PRO A 70 6.19 -14.46 -21.50
N ILE A 71 5.79 -15.69 -21.82
CA ILE A 71 4.37 -16.06 -21.83
C ILE A 71 3.74 -15.57 -20.53
N LEU A 72 2.61 -14.85 -20.62
CA LEU A 72 1.96 -14.08 -19.56
C LEU A 72 1.40 -14.92 -18.39
N SER A 73 2.06 -16.02 -18.04
CA SER A 73 1.72 -16.90 -16.93
C SER A 73 2.84 -16.85 -15.88
N GLY A 74 2.48 -16.72 -14.62
CA GLY A 74 3.42 -16.76 -13.51
C GLY A 74 3.78 -15.40 -12.91
N PHE A 75 3.16 -14.31 -13.36
CA PHE A 75 3.24 -13.03 -12.66
C PHE A 75 2.32 -12.98 -11.46
N VAL A 76 2.80 -12.36 -10.40
CA VAL A 76 1.99 -12.06 -9.21
C VAL A 76 1.22 -10.78 -9.49
N SER A 77 -0.10 -10.86 -9.40
CA SER A 77 -0.94 -9.68 -9.53
C SER A 77 -0.98 -8.90 -8.22
N PRO A 78 -1.05 -7.56 -8.26
CA PRO A 78 -1.23 -6.76 -7.07
C PRO A 78 -2.54 -7.10 -6.35
N VAL A 79 -2.56 -6.88 -5.04
CA VAL A 79 -3.75 -7.08 -4.20
C VAL A 79 -4.68 -5.88 -4.23
N PHE A 80 -4.17 -4.72 -4.62
CA PHE A 80 -4.92 -3.49 -4.79
C PHE A 80 -4.21 -2.56 -5.76
N THR A 81 -4.98 -1.87 -6.62
CA THR A 81 -4.49 -0.82 -7.51
C THR A 81 -5.40 0.41 -7.42
N TYR A 82 -4.84 1.57 -7.77
CA TYR A 82 -5.60 2.79 -8.00
C TYR A 82 -4.96 3.58 -9.15
N ASP A 83 -5.76 4.34 -9.87
CA ASP A 83 -5.33 5.02 -11.08
C ASP A 83 -4.77 6.43 -10.83
N HIS A 84 -4.00 6.95 -11.80
CA HIS A 84 -3.51 8.33 -11.86
C HIS A 84 -4.62 9.28 -12.30
N SER A 85 -5.75 9.26 -11.63
CA SER A 85 -6.88 10.16 -11.87
C SER A 85 -7.02 11.18 -10.75
N ALA A 86 -7.92 12.15 -10.95
CA ALA A 86 -8.26 13.13 -9.92
C ALA A 86 -8.79 12.48 -8.63
N ASN A 87 -9.26 11.24 -8.70
CA ASN A 87 -9.77 10.47 -7.57
C ASN A 87 -8.78 9.41 -7.04
N GLY A 88 -7.70 9.15 -7.74
CA GLY A 88 -6.66 8.21 -7.35
C GLY A 88 -5.48 8.91 -6.68
N GLY A 89 -4.38 8.96 -7.38
CA GLY A 89 -3.14 9.54 -6.92
C GLY A 89 -2.11 9.59 -8.04
N CYS A 90 -0.83 9.61 -7.68
CA CYS A 90 0.24 9.59 -8.66
C CYS A 90 1.50 8.85 -8.17
N SER A 91 1.59 8.54 -6.89
CA SER A 91 2.78 7.90 -6.33
C SER A 91 2.47 7.31 -4.96
N VAL A 92 2.37 5.99 -4.92
CA VAL A 92 2.13 5.28 -3.67
C VAL A 92 3.32 5.41 -2.72
N THR A 93 3.05 5.82 -1.49
CA THR A 93 4.08 5.86 -0.45
C THR A 93 4.30 4.49 0.19
N GLY A 94 3.27 3.64 0.19
CA GLY A 94 3.25 2.40 0.96
C GLY A 94 2.85 2.64 2.42
N GLY A 95 2.93 1.61 3.27
CA GLY A 95 2.41 1.67 4.62
C GLY A 95 2.72 0.46 5.48
N PHE A 96 1.83 0.20 6.45
CA PHE A 96 1.95 -0.89 7.43
C PHE A 96 0.59 -1.53 7.73
N VAL A 97 0.61 -2.83 8.08
CA VAL A 97 -0.55 -3.46 8.71
C VAL A 97 -0.66 -2.95 10.16
N TYR A 98 -1.78 -2.31 10.48
CA TYR A 98 -1.97 -1.77 11.82
C TYR A 98 -2.13 -2.88 12.85
N ARG A 99 -1.28 -2.85 13.88
CA ARG A 99 -1.26 -3.82 14.99
C ARG A 99 -1.32 -3.15 16.36
N GLY A 100 -1.59 -1.83 16.40
CA GLY A 100 -1.80 -1.09 17.64
C GLY A 100 -3.12 -1.46 18.32
N ALA A 101 -3.19 -1.16 19.61
CA ALA A 101 -4.39 -1.42 20.40
C ALA A 101 -5.35 -0.22 20.46
N LYS A 102 -4.90 0.96 20.04
CA LYS A 102 -5.65 2.20 20.22
C LYS A 102 -6.88 2.29 19.31
N TYR A 103 -6.81 1.72 18.12
CA TYR A 103 -7.87 1.78 17.12
C TYR A 103 -8.27 0.37 16.66
N PRO A 104 -9.13 -0.34 17.44
CA PRO A 104 -9.50 -1.73 17.14
C PRO A 104 -10.08 -1.94 15.74
N ASP A 105 -10.79 -0.94 15.21
CA ASP A 105 -11.39 -1.01 13.86
C ASP A 105 -10.36 -0.98 12.73
N LEU A 106 -9.16 -0.55 13.00
CA LEU A 106 -8.04 -0.59 12.05
C LEU A 106 -7.21 -1.87 12.18
N TYR A 107 -7.38 -2.63 13.25
CA TYR A 107 -6.54 -3.80 13.52
C TYR A 107 -6.59 -4.82 12.37
N GLY A 108 -5.42 -5.19 11.87
CA GLY A 108 -5.26 -6.13 10.76
C GLY A 108 -5.44 -5.53 9.37
N LYS A 109 -5.70 -4.25 9.24
CA LYS A 109 -5.79 -3.57 7.95
C LYS A 109 -4.43 -2.99 7.58
N TYR A 110 -4.02 -3.18 6.32
CA TYR A 110 -2.88 -2.45 5.76
C TYR A 110 -3.30 -1.01 5.49
N ILE A 111 -2.57 -0.05 6.05
CA ILE A 111 -2.85 1.38 5.94
C ILE A 111 -1.73 2.02 5.15
N PHE A 112 -2.07 2.75 4.09
CA PHE A 112 -1.10 3.40 3.23
C PHE A 112 -1.62 4.73 2.69
N THR A 113 -0.74 5.52 2.08
CA THR A 113 -1.03 6.84 1.53
C THR A 113 -0.38 7.07 0.18
N ASP A 114 -0.87 8.09 -0.53
CA ASP A 114 -0.30 8.62 -1.77
C ASP A 114 0.43 9.93 -1.51
N TYR A 115 1.60 10.07 -2.13
CA TYR A 115 2.45 11.24 -2.00
C TYR A 115 1.83 12.53 -2.57
N CYS A 116 1.17 12.43 -3.74
CA CYS A 116 0.68 13.60 -4.47
C CYS A 116 -0.62 14.15 -3.91
N THR A 117 -1.51 13.24 -3.54
CA THR A 117 -2.89 13.64 -3.19
C THR A 117 -3.14 13.66 -1.70
N GLY A 118 -2.24 13.07 -0.90
CA GLY A 118 -2.45 12.93 0.53
C GLY A 118 -3.65 12.04 0.88
N ARG A 119 -4.08 11.19 -0.05
CA ARG A 119 -5.13 10.19 0.21
C ARG A 119 -4.62 9.04 1.02
N TRP A 120 -5.53 8.51 1.83
CA TRP A 120 -5.28 7.37 2.68
C TRP A 120 -6.28 6.26 2.40
N TRP A 121 -5.78 5.03 2.38
CA TRP A 121 -6.58 3.82 2.18
C TRP A 121 -6.26 2.79 3.25
N THR A 122 -7.22 1.88 3.39
CA THR A 122 -6.97 0.58 4.01
C THR A 122 -7.17 -0.51 2.98
N VAL A 123 -6.36 -1.57 3.08
CA VAL A 123 -6.58 -2.84 2.37
C VAL A 123 -6.73 -3.94 3.40
N VAL A 124 -7.72 -4.79 3.22
CA VAL A 124 -8.00 -5.93 4.09
C VAL A 124 -8.16 -7.21 3.27
N ARG A 125 -7.58 -8.30 3.77
CA ARG A 125 -7.78 -9.62 3.20
C ARG A 125 -9.10 -10.19 3.69
N ASN A 126 -9.97 -10.57 2.76
CA ASN A 126 -11.26 -11.19 3.04
C ASN A 126 -11.10 -12.68 3.38
N THR A 127 -12.11 -13.27 4.00
CA THR A 127 -12.11 -14.70 4.36
C THR A 127 -12.06 -15.63 3.14
N ASN A 128 -12.49 -15.18 1.97
CA ASN A 128 -12.39 -15.90 0.70
C ASN A 128 -11.03 -15.72 -0.02
N GLY A 129 -10.07 -15.03 0.61
CA GLY A 129 -8.73 -14.78 0.06
C GLY A 129 -8.60 -13.59 -0.88
N THR A 130 -9.71 -12.92 -1.24
CA THR A 130 -9.67 -11.67 -2.00
C THR A 130 -9.30 -10.48 -1.10
N TYR A 131 -9.04 -9.32 -1.70
CA TYR A 131 -8.72 -8.10 -0.96
C TYR A 131 -9.74 -7.00 -1.26
N THR A 132 -10.01 -6.17 -0.25
CA THR A 132 -10.87 -4.99 -0.38
C THR A 132 -10.11 -3.75 0.06
N GLY A 133 -9.97 -2.79 -0.86
CA GLY A 133 -9.45 -1.47 -0.57
C GLY A 133 -10.56 -0.48 -0.26
N THR A 134 -10.34 0.39 0.72
CA THR A 134 -11.29 1.43 1.12
C THR A 134 -10.54 2.74 1.36
N ALA A 135 -10.95 3.82 0.68
CA ALA A 135 -10.44 5.15 0.99
C ALA A 135 -10.99 5.60 2.37
N ILE A 136 -10.11 6.12 3.22
CA ILE A 136 -10.45 6.48 4.60
C ILE A 136 -10.23 7.95 4.93
N ALA A 137 -9.40 8.65 4.16
CA ALA A 137 -9.16 10.09 4.33
C ALA A 137 -8.57 10.72 3.08
N ASN A 138 -8.68 12.04 3.01
CA ASN A 138 -7.97 12.88 2.06
C ASN A 138 -7.40 14.09 2.83
N LEU A 139 -6.09 14.03 3.13
CA LEU A 139 -5.37 15.02 3.92
C LEU A 139 -4.38 15.71 2.97
N THR A 140 -4.88 16.71 2.26
CA THR A 140 -4.29 17.28 1.04
C THR A 140 -3.04 18.12 1.21
N ASP A 141 -2.62 18.44 2.43
CA ASP A 141 -1.59 19.47 2.63
C ASP A 141 -0.17 18.93 2.83
N PHE A 142 0.06 17.62 2.54
CA PHE A 142 1.29 16.97 2.96
C PHE A 142 1.80 15.99 1.91
N GLU A 143 3.06 16.15 1.55
CA GLU A 143 3.83 15.17 0.78
C GLU A 143 4.30 14.07 1.72
N TYR A 144 3.51 13.01 1.86
CA TYR A 144 3.83 11.88 2.74
C TYR A 144 4.90 10.99 2.12
N THR A 145 6.06 10.89 2.75
CA THR A 145 7.22 10.19 2.18
C THR A 145 7.48 8.83 2.80
N THR A 146 7.02 8.58 4.01
CA THR A 146 7.18 7.29 4.67
C THR A 146 6.22 7.16 5.84
N LEU A 147 5.85 5.91 6.12
CA LEU A 147 5.22 5.52 7.38
C LEU A 147 6.21 4.73 8.23
N GLY A 148 5.93 4.66 9.52
CA GLY A 148 6.64 3.84 10.49
C GLY A 148 5.71 3.40 11.61
N GLU A 149 6.10 2.37 12.35
CA GLU A 149 5.34 1.92 13.52
C GLU A 149 6.23 1.92 14.77
N ASP A 150 5.62 2.20 15.92
CA ASP A 150 6.31 2.08 17.22
C ASP A 150 6.25 0.64 17.77
N ALA A 151 6.87 0.45 18.94
CA ALA A 151 6.89 -0.85 19.63
C ALA A 151 5.49 -1.36 20.00
N LYS A 152 4.49 -0.48 20.07
CA LYS A 152 3.10 -0.81 20.38
C LYS A 152 2.25 -1.02 19.12
N GLY A 153 2.82 -0.85 17.91
CA GLY A 153 2.11 -0.97 16.64
C GLY A 153 1.29 0.26 16.26
N GLU A 154 1.52 1.40 16.93
CA GLU A 154 0.91 2.67 16.53
C GLU A 154 1.68 3.28 15.36
N LEU A 155 0.96 3.87 14.41
CA LEU A 155 1.55 4.36 13.17
C LEU A 155 1.89 5.85 13.23
N TYR A 156 2.98 6.16 12.53
CA TYR A 156 3.48 7.52 12.32
C TYR A 156 3.75 7.73 10.82
N VAL A 157 3.64 8.97 10.38
CA VAL A 157 3.90 9.38 9.00
C VAL A 157 4.77 10.62 8.96
N SER A 158 5.73 10.66 8.03
CA SER A 158 6.49 11.88 7.76
C SER A 158 5.88 12.65 6.60
N ALA A 159 5.82 13.99 6.74
CA ALA A 159 5.37 14.92 5.73
C ALA A 159 6.55 15.81 5.31
N ALA A 160 7.01 15.69 4.05
CA ALA A 160 8.18 16.41 3.56
C ALA A 160 7.93 17.92 3.50
N SER A 161 6.77 18.35 3.03
CA SER A 161 6.41 19.75 2.89
C SER A 161 6.45 20.53 4.21
N SER A 162 6.14 19.90 5.33
CA SER A 162 6.15 20.52 6.65
C SER A 162 7.38 20.20 7.50
N GLY A 163 8.20 19.19 7.10
CA GLY A 163 9.31 18.68 7.88
C GLY A 163 8.90 18.04 9.20
N ARG A 164 7.66 17.54 9.31
CA ARG A 164 7.07 17.02 10.55
C ARG A 164 6.82 15.52 10.47
N ILE A 165 6.79 14.90 11.64
CA ILE A 165 6.28 13.54 11.85
C ILE A 165 4.98 13.66 12.62
N PHE A 166 3.94 13.02 12.10
CA PHE A 166 2.62 12.96 12.71
C PHE A 166 2.31 11.54 13.17
N ARG A 167 1.56 11.41 14.23
CA ARG A 167 0.98 10.14 14.64
C ARG A 167 -0.39 9.98 14.00
N LEU A 168 -0.66 8.78 13.48
CA LEU A 168 -1.99 8.43 12.99
C LEU A 168 -3.00 8.46 14.13
N SER A 169 -4.11 9.18 13.93
CA SER A 169 -5.29 9.10 14.77
C SER A 169 -6.51 8.75 13.93
N TYR A 170 -7.44 7.98 14.51
CA TYR A 170 -8.62 7.51 13.83
C TYR A 170 -9.84 7.71 14.73
N THR A 171 -10.88 8.32 14.18
CA THR A 171 -12.18 8.47 14.84
C THR A 171 -13.23 7.84 13.96
N LEU A 172 -14.06 6.97 14.55
CA LEU A 172 -15.25 6.46 13.84
C LEU A 172 -16.18 7.63 13.50
N PRO A 173 -16.80 7.65 12.31
CA PRO A 173 -17.92 8.54 12.06
C PRO A 173 -19.01 8.24 13.07
N VAL A 174 -19.49 9.28 13.74
CA VAL A 174 -20.66 9.17 14.63
C VAL A 174 -21.85 8.77 13.76
N SER A 175 -22.59 7.74 14.12
CA SER A 175 -23.64 7.08 13.31
C SER A 175 -24.90 7.95 13.03
N THR A 176 -24.79 9.27 13.06
CA THR A 176 -25.87 10.23 12.81
C THR A 176 -25.78 10.96 11.48
N GLN A 177 -24.80 10.61 10.61
CA GLN A 177 -24.60 11.29 9.34
C GLN A 177 -25.06 10.46 8.14
N ALA A 178 -25.56 11.20 7.12
CA ALA A 178 -26.14 10.65 5.89
C ALA A 178 -25.12 9.86 5.05
N PRO A 179 -25.55 8.97 4.13
CA PRO A 179 -24.64 8.21 3.27
C PRO A 179 -23.84 9.17 2.38
N GLY A 180 -22.58 9.33 2.66
CA GLY A 180 -21.66 10.23 1.93
C GLY A 180 -20.50 10.78 2.77
N ASP A 181 -20.54 10.60 4.09
CA ASP A 181 -19.50 11.13 4.97
C ASP A 181 -18.25 10.23 5.00
N VAL A 182 -17.12 10.84 4.71
CA VAL A 182 -15.80 10.21 4.68
C VAL A 182 -15.40 9.81 6.10
N LEU A 183 -14.98 8.56 6.26
CA LEU A 183 -14.36 8.05 7.48
C LEU A 183 -13.26 9.00 7.95
N GLY A 184 -13.34 9.51 9.18
CA GLY A 184 -12.41 10.50 9.68
C GLY A 184 -11.08 9.91 10.14
N CYS A 185 -10.08 9.87 9.27
CA CYS A 185 -8.69 9.69 9.66
C CYS A 185 -8.06 11.06 9.90
N HIS A 186 -7.38 11.25 11.01
CA HIS A 186 -6.66 12.47 11.35
C HIS A 186 -5.21 12.16 11.69
N ILE A 187 -4.35 13.14 11.48
CA ILE A 187 -2.96 13.12 11.96
C ILE A 187 -2.77 14.24 12.98
N SER A 188 -2.06 13.96 14.04
CA SER A 188 -1.77 14.89 15.13
C SER A 188 -0.29 14.89 15.51
#